data_5acfbc0be791c471d1ebf415c21ab07b
#
_entry.id   5acfbc0be791c471d1ebf415c21ab07b
#
_cell.length_a   1.000
_cell.length_b   1.000
_cell.length_c   1.000
_cell.angle_alpha   90.00
_cell.angle_beta   90.00
_cell.angle_gamma   90.00
#
_symmetry.space_group_name_H-M   'P 1'
#
loop_
_entity.id
_entity.type
_entity.pdbx_description
1 polymer ?
#
loop_
_entity_poly.entity_id
_entity_poly.type
_entity_poly.pdbx_seq_one_letter_code
_entity_poly.pdbx_strand_id
1 'polypeptide(L)'
;MSIQNTFSTIISANPYRRDYYLSTLNSITETSSPSFSKEQYAISFLNTKGFISALISISKNVPDDDIYDALENKVYEELALDMAVEYQIQYVEAVNHINENERFFHVFVVDPLSLEQEFISVIDAIKYIDQIVPVALLLKSLYVKDFIESNGAHGFIYFQENDAFFAVYNEQEFVYTKSLKYSLKQMYERFCELLGEPVDFVSFESILANQGLNVNNPEYQKNLLKLFGEIFLHINDVITYSKRAFEIKQFESIYIGAAVGNISGLDEYAQTYLGLKVQPLNFDFGFNTGEKNVDQIHQLMHLYARLESNERYECNFTIFHRPPPFAKRDSGKLILVAAAALATALLYPGTYWGLSYVEEFHYALMSQEYEQVHIDKTTREATVNLKLAKKNEAQIVLDEQKTSYKQKQDTLIQVHEKKVNYPMKAKIIADFSRSFNQYRIKLNSLGYTEVINEENNISSKFFSFMLTAKNTQDITALLKHLTATKKDNYDFDLKLISYDGNNTGYLSELKAVLK
;
A
#
# COMPACT_ATOMS: atom_id res chain seq x y z
N MET A 1 -2.40 -2.22 4.32
CA MET A 1 -2.77 -1.38 3.13
C MET A 1 -3.61 -2.24 2.22
N SER A 2 -4.81 -1.85 1.85
CA SER A 2 -5.62 -2.64 0.92
C SER A 2 -4.95 -2.65 -0.46
N ILE A 3 -4.98 -3.81 -1.11
CA ILE A 3 -4.43 -4.01 -2.47
C ILE A 3 -5.09 -3.04 -3.46
N GLN A 4 -6.35 -2.66 -3.23
CA GLN A 4 -7.10 -1.70 -4.05
C GLN A 4 -6.46 -0.31 -4.18
N ASN A 5 -5.62 0.10 -3.23
CA ASN A 5 -4.92 1.40 -3.30
C ASN A 5 -3.66 1.35 -4.19
N THR A 6 -3.23 0.15 -4.61
CA THR A 6 -1.98 -0.04 -5.37
C THR A 6 -2.23 -0.56 -6.77
N PHE A 7 -3.30 -1.33 -6.99
CA PHE A 7 -3.60 -1.99 -8.25
C PHE A 7 -5.01 -1.64 -8.73
N SER A 8 -5.13 -1.33 -10.02
CA SER A 8 -6.40 -0.95 -10.65
C SER A 8 -7.24 -2.18 -11.06
N THR A 9 -6.59 -3.30 -11.32
CA THR A 9 -7.20 -4.54 -11.79
C THR A 9 -6.62 -5.75 -11.08
N ILE A 10 -7.39 -6.83 -11.03
CA ILE A 10 -6.95 -8.13 -10.51
C ILE A 10 -7.09 -9.15 -11.62
N ILE A 11 -6.05 -9.97 -11.84
CA ILE A 11 -6.11 -11.15 -12.68
C ILE A 11 -6.03 -12.41 -11.81
N SER A 12 -7.00 -13.30 -12.00
CA SER A 12 -6.93 -14.65 -11.43
C SER A 12 -6.50 -15.65 -12.51
N ALA A 13 -5.59 -16.54 -12.17
CA ALA A 13 -5.07 -17.58 -13.03
C ALA A 13 -5.34 -18.97 -12.43
N ASN A 14 -5.87 -19.88 -13.21
CA ASN A 14 -5.96 -21.29 -12.86
C ASN A 14 -4.88 -22.05 -13.64
N PRO A 15 -3.82 -22.54 -13.01
CA PRO A 15 -2.73 -23.22 -13.70
C PRO A 15 -3.16 -24.57 -14.28
N TYR A 16 -4.19 -25.20 -13.72
CA TYR A 16 -4.64 -26.55 -14.04
C TYR A 16 -5.53 -26.60 -15.29
N ARG A 17 -6.36 -25.53 -15.52
CA ARG A 17 -7.21 -25.37 -16.72
C ARG A 17 -6.64 -24.37 -17.72
N ARG A 18 -5.68 -23.55 -17.31
CA ARG A 18 -5.09 -22.46 -18.10
C ARG A 18 -6.11 -21.40 -18.50
N ASP A 19 -7.09 -21.15 -17.65
CA ASP A 19 -8.05 -20.07 -17.79
C ASP A 19 -7.68 -18.88 -16.91
N TYR A 20 -8.05 -17.70 -17.38
CA TYR A 20 -7.69 -16.43 -16.76
C TYR A 20 -8.89 -15.50 -16.75
N TYR A 21 -9.12 -14.86 -15.64
CA TYR A 21 -10.16 -13.87 -15.49
C TYR A 21 -9.60 -12.56 -14.98
N LEU A 22 -10.02 -11.47 -15.63
CA LEU A 22 -9.65 -10.10 -15.26
C LEU A 22 -10.84 -9.44 -14.57
N SER A 23 -10.63 -8.84 -13.40
CA SER A 23 -11.66 -8.04 -12.75
C SER A 23 -11.27 -6.58 -12.61
N THR A 24 -12.26 -5.75 -12.81
CA THR A 24 -12.34 -4.38 -12.32
C THR A 24 -13.17 -4.35 -11.04
N LEU A 25 -13.54 -3.17 -10.53
CA LEU A 25 -14.33 -3.07 -9.28
C LEU A 25 -15.61 -3.92 -9.30
N ASN A 26 -16.34 -3.96 -10.41
CA ASN A 26 -17.69 -4.52 -10.47
C ASN A 26 -17.85 -5.61 -11.54
N SER A 27 -16.82 -5.98 -12.28
CA SER A 27 -16.95 -6.97 -13.37
C SER A 27 -15.81 -7.98 -13.34
N ILE A 28 -16.12 -9.20 -13.71
CA ILE A 28 -15.16 -10.27 -13.98
C ILE A 28 -15.38 -10.75 -15.42
N THR A 29 -14.32 -10.76 -16.21
CA THR A 29 -14.36 -11.18 -17.61
C THR A 29 -13.25 -12.17 -17.90
N GLU A 30 -13.56 -13.23 -18.63
CA GLU A 30 -12.57 -14.17 -19.14
C GLU A 30 -11.63 -13.47 -20.13
N THR A 31 -10.34 -13.74 -20.04
CA THR A 31 -9.34 -13.25 -20.99
C THR A 31 -8.61 -14.39 -21.67
N SER A 32 -8.70 -14.44 -23.01
CA SER A 32 -8.00 -15.43 -23.82
C SER A 32 -6.54 -15.06 -24.12
N SER A 33 -6.15 -13.81 -23.83
CA SER A 33 -4.80 -13.30 -24.07
C SER A 33 -4.28 -12.58 -22.82
N PRO A 34 -3.98 -13.33 -21.74
CA PRO A 34 -3.46 -12.76 -20.52
C PRO A 34 -2.10 -12.11 -20.79
N SER A 35 -1.85 -10.96 -20.19
CA SER A 35 -0.59 -10.25 -20.32
C SER A 35 -0.23 -9.53 -19.04
N PHE A 36 1.05 -9.31 -18.85
CA PHE A 36 1.55 -8.57 -17.69
C PHE A 36 1.19 -7.09 -17.75
N SER A 37 0.66 -6.57 -16.65
CA SER A 37 0.53 -5.13 -16.41
C SER A 37 1.10 -4.77 -15.02
N LYS A 38 1.73 -3.59 -14.92
CA LYS A 38 2.28 -3.11 -13.64
C LYS A 38 1.19 -2.78 -12.62
N GLU A 39 0.02 -2.36 -13.09
CA GLU A 39 -1.12 -1.95 -12.27
C GLU A 39 -2.11 -3.08 -11.97
N GLN A 40 -1.76 -4.31 -12.34
CA GLN A 40 -2.58 -5.49 -12.20
C GLN A 40 -2.03 -6.39 -11.10
N TYR A 41 -2.87 -6.75 -10.13
CA TYR A 41 -2.53 -7.75 -9.11
C TYR A 41 -2.84 -9.15 -9.64
N ALA A 42 -1.89 -10.07 -9.57
CA ALA A 42 -2.04 -11.44 -10.04
C ALA A 42 -2.20 -12.40 -8.85
N ILE A 43 -3.30 -13.13 -8.83
CA ILE A 43 -3.60 -14.16 -7.83
C ILE A 43 -3.85 -15.51 -8.48
N SER A 44 -3.39 -16.55 -7.82
CA SER A 44 -3.65 -17.94 -8.20
C SER A 44 -3.83 -18.81 -6.95
N PHE A 45 -4.09 -20.07 -7.15
CA PHE A 45 -4.32 -21.00 -6.06
C PHE A 45 -3.58 -22.33 -6.27
N LEU A 46 -3.36 -23.04 -5.15
CA LEU A 46 -2.90 -24.41 -5.13
C LEU A 46 -4.07 -25.35 -4.92
N ASN A 47 -4.20 -26.35 -5.76
CA ASN A 47 -5.06 -27.49 -5.52
C ASN A 47 -4.65 -28.25 -4.27
N THR A 48 -5.60 -28.92 -3.63
CA THR A 48 -5.36 -29.67 -2.40
C THR A 48 -4.36 -30.83 -2.58
N LYS A 49 -4.22 -31.33 -3.79
CA LYS A 49 -3.19 -32.32 -4.16
C LYS A 49 -1.79 -31.73 -4.28
N GLY A 50 -1.65 -30.40 -4.46
CA GLY A 50 -0.39 -29.71 -4.66
C GLY A 50 0.36 -29.39 -3.34
N PHE A 51 -0.21 -29.68 -2.18
CA PHE A 51 0.42 -29.44 -0.89
C PHE A 51 0.11 -30.54 0.13
N ILE A 52 0.99 -30.69 1.10
CA ILE A 52 0.75 -31.47 2.31
C ILE A 52 0.22 -30.52 3.39
N SER A 53 -0.85 -30.87 4.07
CA SER A 53 -1.36 -30.10 5.21
C SER A 53 -1.32 -30.93 6.49
N ALA A 54 -0.88 -30.30 7.58
CA ALA A 54 -0.83 -30.89 8.91
C ALA A 54 -1.18 -29.87 9.99
N LEU A 55 -1.62 -30.35 11.14
CA LEU A 55 -1.79 -29.55 12.34
C LEU A 55 -0.60 -29.81 13.25
N ILE A 56 0.23 -28.81 13.47
CA ILE A 56 1.47 -28.91 14.25
C ILE A 56 1.31 -28.08 15.53
N SER A 57 1.73 -28.60 16.67
CA SER A 57 1.75 -27.87 17.93
C SER A 57 3.15 -27.35 18.25
N ILE A 58 3.24 -26.13 18.77
CA ILE A 58 4.48 -25.52 19.25
C ILE A 58 4.26 -25.04 20.68
N SER A 59 5.28 -25.23 21.54
CA SER A 59 5.22 -24.73 22.93
C SER A 59 4.99 -23.20 22.96
N LYS A 60 4.12 -22.73 23.84
CA LYS A 60 3.90 -21.27 24.07
C LYS A 60 5.14 -20.54 24.59
N ASN A 61 6.16 -21.26 25.02
CA ASN A 61 7.43 -20.67 25.45
C ASN A 61 8.34 -20.24 24.28
N VAL A 62 8.01 -20.64 23.04
CA VAL A 62 8.74 -20.23 21.86
C VAL A 62 8.35 -18.79 21.53
N PRO A 63 9.32 -17.85 21.41
CA PRO A 63 9.06 -16.48 21.00
C PRO A 63 8.43 -16.41 19.59
N ASP A 64 7.65 -15.39 19.34
CA ASP A 64 7.00 -15.22 18.02
C ASP A 64 8.00 -15.16 16.86
N ASP A 65 9.17 -14.57 17.06
CA ASP A 65 10.24 -14.48 16.06
C ASP A 65 10.86 -15.86 15.71
N ASP A 66 10.79 -16.82 16.62
CA ASP A 66 11.39 -18.17 16.46
C ASP A 66 10.35 -19.22 16.03
N ILE A 67 9.06 -18.85 15.89
CA ILE A 67 7.99 -19.79 15.55
C ILE A 67 8.24 -20.45 14.20
N TYR A 68 8.68 -19.69 13.18
CA TYR A 68 8.93 -20.23 11.86
C TYR A 68 9.98 -21.34 11.90
N ASP A 69 11.12 -21.10 12.51
CA ASP A 69 12.21 -22.08 12.61
C ASP A 69 11.80 -23.32 13.43
N ALA A 70 11.02 -23.11 14.50
CA ALA A 70 10.50 -24.20 15.32
C ALA A 70 9.49 -25.06 14.54
N LEU A 71 8.62 -24.43 13.76
CA LEU A 71 7.66 -25.11 12.88
C LEU A 71 8.38 -25.87 11.77
N GLU A 72 9.35 -25.25 11.10
CA GLU A 72 10.09 -25.87 10.02
C GLU A 72 10.75 -27.17 10.50
N ASN A 73 11.52 -27.12 11.58
CA ASN A 73 12.16 -28.30 12.15
C ASN A 73 11.14 -29.41 12.48
N LYS A 74 10.04 -29.05 13.13
CA LYS A 74 9.02 -30.01 13.54
C LYS A 74 8.26 -30.60 12.35
N VAL A 75 8.02 -29.83 11.32
CA VAL A 75 7.39 -30.26 10.07
C VAL A 75 8.25 -31.30 9.35
N TYR A 76 9.56 -31.06 9.23
CA TYR A 76 10.47 -32.05 8.63
C TYR A 76 10.47 -33.37 9.40
N GLU A 77 10.44 -33.30 10.74
CA GLU A 77 10.41 -34.49 11.61
C GLU A 77 9.07 -35.22 11.53
N GLU A 78 7.94 -34.52 11.76
CA GLU A 78 6.60 -35.15 11.86
C GLU A 78 6.08 -35.66 10.52
N LEU A 79 6.40 -34.97 9.43
CA LEU A 79 5.97 -35.36 8.09
C LEU A 79 7.00 -36.26 7.37
N ALA A 80 8.12 -36.57 8.02
CA ALA A 80 9.22 -37.35 7.46
C ALA A 80 9.65 -36.84 6.06
N LEU A 81 9.82 -35.53 5.95
CA LEU A 81 10.20 -34.89 4.69
C LEU A 81 11.67 -35.16 4.35
N ASP A 82 12.00 -35.18 3.08
CA ASP A 82 13.39 -35.31 2.62
C ASP A 82 14.20 -34.06 3.00
N MET A 83 15.20 -34.23 3.85
CA MET A 83 16.09 -33.17 4.31
C MET A 83 16.96 -32.56 3.17
N ALA A 84 17.04 -33.21 2.01
CA ALA A 84 17.76 -32.70 0.85
C ALA A 84 16.92 -31.71 0.01
N VAL A 85 15.62 -31.60 0.29
CA VAL A 85 14.70 -30.71 -0.41
C VAL A 85 14.31 -29.56 0.50
N GLU A 86 14.51 -28.33 0.00
CA GLU A 86 14.07 -27.10 0.68
C GLU A 86 12.60 -26.84 0.34
N TYR A 87 11.69 -27.36 1.16
CA TYR A 87 10.26 -27.18 0.96
C TYR A 87 9.82 -25.75 1.28
N GLN A 88 8.82 -25.27 0.53
CA GLN A 88 8.10 -24.06 0.90
C GLN A 88 7.08 -24.38 2.00
N ILE A 89 7.27 -23.79 3.18
CA ILE A 89 6.42 -24.00 4.34
C ILE A 89 5.71 -22.69 4.66
N GLN A 90 4.38 -22.76 4.72
CA GLN A 90 3.51 -21.65 5.15
C GLN A 90 2.58 -22.17 6.24
N TYR A 91 2.13 -21.29 7.12
CA TYR A 91 1.26 -21.69 8.22
C TYR A 91 0.19 -20.65 8.54
N VAL A 92 -0.86 -21.12 9.19
CA VAL A 92 -1.94 -20.32 9.76
C VAL A 92 -2.16 -20.78 11.20
N GLU A 93 -2.18 -19.84 12.15
CA GLU A 93 -2.43 -20.19 13.55
C GLU A 93 -3.87 -20.71 13.73
N ALA A 94 -4.01 -21.83 14.42
CA ALA A 94 -5.29 -22.47 14.70
C ALA A 94 -5.91 -21.89 15.97
N VAL A 95 -6.62 -20.79 15.83
CA VAL A 95 -7.19 -20.01 16.95
C VAL A 95 -8.18 -20.82 17.80
N ASN A 96 -8.86 -21.79 17.19
CA ASN A 96 -9.88 -22.62 17.84
C ASN A 96 -9.30 -23.77 18.71
N HIS A 97 -8.00 -24.02 18.63
CA HIS A 97 -7.34 -25.01 19.46
C HIS A 97 -6.73 -24.34 20.71
N ILE A 98 -7.48 -24.38 21.81
CA ILE A 98 -7.01 -23.79 23.08
C ILE A 98 -6.32 -24.87 23.91
N ASN A 99 -5.02 -24.71 24.13
CA ASN A 99 -4.23 -25.49 25.07
C ASN A 99 -3.44 -24.52 25.97
N GLU A 100 -3.26 -24.87 27.23
CA GLU A 100 -2.54 -24.02 28.19
C GLU A 100 -1.05 -23.86 27.84
N ASN A 101 -0.46 -24.88 27.27
CA ASN A 101 1.00 -25.00 27.09
C ASN A 101 1.44 -24.94 25.61
N GLU A 102 0.54 -25.10 24.66
CA GLU A 102 0.84 -25.23 23.24
C GLU A 102 0.00 -24.27 22.38
N ARG A 103 0.60 -23.81 21.29
CA ARG A 103 -0.06 -23.15 20.16
C ARG A 103 -0.12 -24.13 19.01
N PHE A 104 -1.20 -24.11 18.25
CA PHE A 104 -1.42 -24.99 17.11
C PHE A 104 -1.39 -24.20 15.81
N PHE A 105 -0.78 -24.81 14.80
CA PHE A 105 -0.63 -24.18 13.48
C PHE A 105 -1.05 -25.17 12.40
N HIS A 106 -1.93 -24.73 11.51
CA HIS A 106 -2.17 -25.41 10.25
C HIS A 106 -1.01 -25.10 9.31
N VAL A 107 -0.21 -26.09 9.05
CA VAL A 107 0.98 -25.97 8.20
C VAL A 107 0.66 -26.53 6.81
N PHE A 108 1.13 -25.84 5.80
CA PHE A 108 1.04 -26.22 4.41
C PHE A 108 2.46 -26.33 3.85
N VAL A 109 2.77 -27.44 3.20
CA VAL A 109 4.10 -27.75 2.68
C VAL A 109 4.01 -28.05 1.19
N VAL A 110 4.84 -27.38 0.40
CA VAL A 110 4.87 -27.49 -1.05
C VAL A 110 6.29 -27.76 -1.53
N ASP A 111 6.45 -28.70 -2.46
CA ASP A 111 7.69 -28.89 -3.19
C ASP A 111 7.88 -27.78 -4.22
N PRO A 112 8.97 -26.98 -4.14
CA PRO A 112 9.22 -25.86 -5.06
C PRO A 112 9.30 -26.28 -6.53
N LEU A 113 9.85 -27.46 -6.81
CA LEU A 113 9.98 -27.96 -8.18
C LEU A 113 8.60 -28.28 -8.78
N SER A 114 7.72 -28.90 -8.00
CA SER A 114 6.33 -29.14 -8.40
C SER A 114 5.59 -27.84 -8.63
N LEU A 115 5.82 -26.83 -7.78
CA LEU A 115 5.24 -25.51 -7.92
C LEU A 115 5.69 -24.82 -9.22
N GLU A 116 7.00 -24.84 -9.51
CA GLU A 116 7.53 -24.28 -10.77
C GLU A 116 6.90 -24.96 -12.01
N GLN A 117 6.81 -26.27 -12.01
CA GLN A 117 6.25 -27.04 -13.13
C GLN A 117 4.77 -26.73 -13.37
N GLU A 118 3.99 -26.63 -12.31
CA GLU A 118 2.56 -26.35 -12.42
C GLU A 118 2.29 -24.93 -12.94
N PHE A 119 3.09 -23.95 -12.49
CA PHE A 119 2.87 -22.54 -12.80
C PHE A 119 3.62 -22.01 -14.03
N ILE A 120 4.45 -22.83 -14.71
CA ILE A 120 5.27 -22.39 -15.84
C ILE A 120 4.42 -21.72 -16.95
N SER A 121 3.27 -22.29 -17.28
CA SER A 121 2.38 -21.75 -18.32
C SER A 121 1.74 -20.41 -17.91
N VAL A 122 1.51 -20.22 -16.62
CA VAL A 122 0.97 -18.96 -16.08
C VAL A 122 2.07 -17.89 -16.11
N ILE A 123 3.29 -18.23 -15.74
CA ILE A 123 4.44 -17.32 -15.76
C ILE A 123 4.80 -16.89 -17.19
N ASP A 124 4.73 -17.81 -18.15
CA ASP A 124 4.92 -17.48 -19.56
C ASP A 124 3.90 -16.43 -20.06
N ALA A 125 2.67 -16.48 -19.53
CA ALA A 125 1.60 -15.57 -19.91
C ALA A 125 1.66 -14.21 -19.16
N ILE A 126 1.80 -14.22 -17.82
CA ILE A 126 1.65 -13.01 -17.00
C ILE A 126 2.92 -12.61 -16.25
N LYS A 127 4.02 -13.32 -16.39
CA LYS A 127 5.39 -13.09 -15.85
C LYS A 127 5.55 -13.22 -14.35
N TYR A 128 4.60 -12.73 -13.55
CA TYR A 128 4.69 -12.68 -12.10
C TYR A 128 3.35 -13.05 -11.50
N ILE A 129 3.38 -13.66 -10.33
CA ILE A 129 2.19 -13.92 -9.51
C ILE A 129 2.45 -13.31 -8.13
N ASP A 130 1.57 -12.42 -7.70
CA ASP A 130 1.73 -11.72 -6.42
C ASP A 130 1.32 -12.60 -5.25
N GLN A 131 0.34 -13.48 -5.48
CA GLN A 131 -0.17 -14.36 -4.44
C GLN A 131 -0.60 -15.73 -4.99
N ILE A 132 -0.13 -16.80 -4.34
CA ILE A 132 -0.56 -18.18 -4.55
C ILE A 132 -1.06 -18.72 -3.20
N VAL A 133 -2.33 -19.08 -3.12
CA VAL A 133 -2.99 -19.45 -1.86
C VAL A 133 -3.52 -20.88 -1.96
N PRO A 134 -3.43 -21.73 -0.92
CA PRO A 134 -4.19 -22.98 -0.86
C PRO A 134 -5.68 -22.73 -1.09
N VAL A 135 -6.28 -23.47 -2.02
CA VAL A 135 -7.66 -23.23 -2.46
C VAL A 135 -8.67 -23.14 -1.32
N ALA A 136 -8.48 -23.96 -0.28
CA ALA A 136 -9.34 -23.98 0.89
C ALA A 136 -9.32 -22.66 1.68
N LEU A 137 -8.21 -21.91 1.68
CA LEU A 137 -8.10 -20.66 2.41
C LEU A 137 -8.82 -19.48 1.74
N LEU A 138 -9.14 -19.59 0.44
CA LEU A 138 -9.94 -18.59 -0.27
C LEU A 138 -11.34 -18.44 0.32
N LEU A 139 -11.86 -19.51 0.94
CA LEU A 139 -13.20 -19.54 1.56
C LEU A 139 -13.33 -18.59 2.76
N LYS A 140 -12.22 -18.13 3.38
CA LYS A 140 -12.24 -17.09 4.43
C LYS A 140 -12.99 -15.85 3.97
N SER A 141 -12.88 -15.51 2.68
CA SER A 141 -13.56 -14.35 2.10
C SER A 141 -15.08 -14.39 2.20
N LEU A 142 -15.68 -15.60 2.26
CA LEU A 142 -17.13 -15.76 2.42
C LEU A 142 -17.63 -15.26 3.77
N TYR A 143 -16.84 -15.45 4.82
CA TYR A 143 -17.14 -14.98 6.17
C TYR A 143 -16.86 -13.49 6.32
N VAL A 144 -15.71 -13.03 5.86
CA VAL A 144 -15.32 -11.61 5.97
C VAL A 144 -16.27 -10.69 5.20
N LYS A 145 -16.89 -11.20 4.13
CA LYS A 145 -17.88 -10.45 3.32
C LYS A 145 -19.34 -10.81 3.65
N ASP A 146 -19.57 -11.46 4.78
CA ASP A 146 -20.90 -11.81 5.30
C ASP A 146 -21.80 -12.62 4.35
N PHE A 147 -21.20 -13.43 3.45
CA PHE A 147 -21.94 -14.39 2.61
C PHE A 147 -22.39 -15.61 3.41
N ILE A 148 -21.66 -15.93 4.48
CA ILE A 148 -21.95 -17.05 5.39
C ILE A 148 -21.85 -16.52 6.82
N GLU A 149 -22.79 -16.96 7.68
CA GLU A 149 -22.75 -16.64 9.10
C GLU A 149 -21.48 -17.17 9.76
N SER A 150 -20.91 -16.38 10.66
CA SER A 150 -19.63 -16.69 11.29
C SER A 150 -19.70 -17.80 12.35
N ASN A 151 -20.90 -18.14 12.81
CA ASN A 151 -21.11 -19.07 13.92
C ASN A 151 -21.18 -20.52 13.46
N GLY A 152 -20.57 -21.41 14.25
CA GLY A 152 -20.65 -22.85 14.05
C GLY A 152 -19.68 -23.41 13.00
N ALA A 153 -19.81 -24.69 12.73
CA ALA A 153 -18.96 -25.40 11.79
C ALA A 153 -19.62 -25.53 10.42
N HIS A 154 -18.87 -25.20 9.38
CA HIS A 154 -19.29 -25.31 7.99
C HIS A 154 -18.32 -26.20 7.21
N GLY A 155 -18.88 -27.08 6.36
CA GLY A 155 -18.11 -27.89 5.42
C GLY A 155 -18.27 -27.36 4.00
N PHE A 156 -17.20 -27.43 3.23
CA PHE A 156 -17.18 -27.02 1.83
C PHE A 156 -16.68 -28.15 0.95
N ILE A 157 -17.44 -28.53 -0.02
CA ILE A 157 -17.10 -29.55 -1.00
C ILE A 157 -17.05 -28.86 -2.35
N TYR A 158 -15.92 -28.98 -3.06
CA TYR A 158 -15.82 -28.42 -4.39
C TYR A 158 -15.14 -29.38 -5.36
N PHE A 159 -15.79 -29.60 -6.50
CA PHE A 159 -15.30 -30.46 -7.55
C PHE A 159 -14.69 -29.66 -8.68
N GLN A 160 -13.37 -29.74 -8.81
CA GLN A 160 -12.62 -29.16 -9.93
C GLN A 160 -12.35 -30.24 -10.99
N GLU A 161 -11.80 -29.85 -12.13
CA GLU A 161 -11.50 -30.76 -13.22
C GLU A 161 -10.56 -31.90 -12.78
N ASN A 162 -9.41 -31.56 -12.18
CA ASN A 162 -8.36 -32.50 -11.82
C ASN A 162 -8.22 -32.73 -10.31
N ASP A 163 -8.94 -31.97 -9.50
CA ASP A 163 -8.95 -32.12 -8.02
C ASP A 163 -10.37 -31.98 -7.49
N ALA A 164 -10.57 -32.40 -6.27
CA ALA A 164 -11.76 -32.09 -5.50
C ALA A 164 -11.33 -32.02 -4.03
N PHE A 165 -11.94 -31.12 -3.27
CA PHE A 165 -11.58 -30.97 -1.88
C PHE A 165 -12.78 -30.87 -0.97
N PHE A 166 -12.54 -31.25 0.27
CA PHE A 166 -13.38 -30.94 1.41
C PHE A 166 -12.61 -30.02 2.34
N ALA A 167 -13.19 -28.87 2.69
CA ALA A 167 -12.63 -27.95 3.67
C ALA A 167 -13.62 -27.73 4.81
N VAL A 168 -13.09 -27.50 6.00
CA VAL A 168 -13.86 -27.24 7.22
C VAL A 168 -13.44 -25.92 7.81
N TYR A 169 -14.42 -25.12 8.15
CA TYR A 169 -14.31 -23.91 8.94
C TYR A 169 -15.18 -24.03 10.19
N ASN A 170 -14.68 -23.53 11.31
CA ASN A 170 -15.45 -23.45 12.55
C ASN A 170 -15.26 -22.06 13.15
N GLU A 171 -16.37 -21.38 13.50
CA GLU A 171 -16.34 -19.99 13.98
C GLU A 171 -15.52 -19.09 13.03
N GLN A 172 -15.80 -19.20 11.70
CA GLN A 172 -15.11 -18.50 10.61
C GLN A 172 -13.61 -18.80 10.42
N GLU A 173 -13.01 -19.66 11.24
CA GLU A 173 -11.58 -20.00 11.16
C GLU A 173 -11.38 -21.35 10.47
N PHE A 174 -10.30 -21.43 9.70
CA PHE A 174 -9.92 -22.66 9.01
C PHE A 174 -9.55 -23.76 10.01
N VAL A 175 -10.06 -24.96 9.79
CA VAL A 175 -9.83 -26.14 10.67
C VAL A 175 -9.15 -27.27 9.92
N TYR A 176 -9.58 -27.55 8.67
CA TYR A 176 -9.12 -28.76 7.99
C TYR A 176 -9.37 -28.67 6.50
N THR A 177 -8.52 -29.30 5.72
CA THR A 177 -8.79 -29.60 4.31
C THR A 177 -8.26 -30.96 3.90
N LYS A 178 -8.95 -31.57 2.97
CA LYS A 178 -8.58 -32.88 2.42
C LYS A 178 -8.94 -32.96 0.94
N SER A 179 -8.03 -33.48 0.13
CA SER A 179 -8.33 -33.86 -1.24
C SER A 179 -9.28 -35.06 -1.23
N LEU A 180 -10.32 -34.96 -2.05
CA LEU A 180 -11.31 -36.03 -2.27
C LEU A 180 -10.88 -36.92 -3.45
N LYS A 181 -11.36 -38.17 -3.42
CA LYS A 181 -11.03 -39.16 -4.46
C LYS A 181 -11.54 -38.77 -5.86
N TYR A 182 -12.71 -38.11 -5.95
CA TYR A 182 -13.42 -37.93 -7.22
C TYR A 182 -13.35 -36.46 -7.67
N SER A 183 -12.43 -36.11 -8.56
CA SER A 183 -12.49 -34.90 -9.38
C SER A 183 -13.49 -35.06 -10.54
N LEU A 184 -13.85 -34.00 -11.26
CA LEU A 184 -14.75 -34.11 -12.42
C LEU A 184 -14.24 -35.09 -13.46
N LYS A 185 -12.93 -35.16 -13.68
CA LYS A 185 -12.30 -36.11 -14.58
C LYS A 185 -12.46 -37.56 -14.12
N GLN A 186 -12.23 -37.81 -12.83
CA GLN A 186 -12.44 -39.14 -12.25
C GLN A 186 -13.92 -39.52 -12.19
N MET A 187 -14.82 -38.56 -11.98
CA MET A 187 -16.27 -38.76 -12.11
C MET A 187 -16.65 -39.18 -13.53
N TYR A 188 -16.09 -38.47 -14.52
CA TYR A 188 -16.30 -38.80 -15.92
C TYR A 188 -15.82 -40.23 -16.27
N GLU A 189 -14.60 -40.57 -15.88
CA GLU A 189 -14.04 -41.90 -16.08
C GLU A 189 -14.94 -42.96 -15.45
N ARG A 190 -15.37 -42.71 -14.20
CA ARG A 190 -16.26 -43.65 -13.50
C ARG A 190 -17.66 -43.70 -14.10
N PHE A 191 -18.17 -42.57 -14.59
CA PHE A 191 -19.45 -42.55 -15.29
C PHE A 191 -19.44 -43.39 -16.59
N CYS A 192 -18.39 -43.25 -17.41
CA CYS A 192 -18.20 -44.10 -18.60
C CYS A 192 -18.10 -45.58 -18.26
N GLU A 193 -17.40 -45.95 -17.18
CA GLU A 193 -17.36 -47.34 -16.68
C GLU A 193 -18.74 -47.85 -16.29
N LEU A 194 -19.53 -47.04 -15.57
CA LEU A 194 -20.89 -47.42 -15.14
C LEU A 194 -21.86 -47.53 -16.30
N LEU A 195 -21.68 -46.70 -17.32
CA LEU A 195 -22.49 -46.69 -18.54
C LEU A 195 -22.12 -47.85 -19.46
N GLY A 196 -20.86 -48.29 -19.45
CA GLY A 196 -20.33 -49.32 -20.32
C GLY A 196 -19.95 -48.82 -21.71
N GLU A 197 -20.04 -47.53 -21.96
CA GLU A 197 -19.66 -46.88 -23.23
C GLU A 197 -18.93 -45.56 -22.97
N PRO A 198 -18.03 -45.14 -23.86
CA PRO A 198 -17.36 -43.85 -23.73
C PRO A 198 -18.31 -42.70 -24.11
N VAL A 199 -18.32 -41.66 -23.30
CA VAL A 199 -18.97 -40.38 -23.57
C VAL A 199 -17.86 -39.34 -23.70
N ASP A 200 -18.06 -38.30 -24.49
CA ASP A 200 -17.10 -37.20 -24.55
C ASP A 200 -17.10 -36.39 -23.22
N PHE A 201 -15.91 -36.00 -22.76
CA PHE A 201 -15.76 -35.26 -21.47
C PHE A 201 -16.56 -33.95 -21.48
N VAL A 202 -16.50 -33.17 -22.57
CA VAL A 202 -17.24 -31.90 -22.70
C VAL A 202 -18.75 -32.15 -22.64
N SER A 203 -19.21 -33.26 -23.23
CA SER A 203 -20.62 -33.71 -23.16
C SER A 203 -21.01 -34.05 -21.73
N PHE A 204 -20.15 -34.75 -20.99
CA PHE A 204 -20.38 -35.05 -19.58
C PHE A 204 -20.47 -33.78 -18.73
N GLU A 205 -19.52 -32.81 -18.87
CA GLU A 205 -19.59 -31.51 -18.20
C GLU A 205 -20.88 -30.76 -18.55
N SER A 206 -21.27 -30.76 -19.83
CA SER A 206 -22.50 -30.11 -20.29
C SER A 206 -23.77 -30.76 -19.69
N ILE A 207 -23.79 -32.07 -19.51
CA ILE A 207 -24.88 -32.78 -18.84
C ILE A 207 -24.96 -32.30 -17.38
N LEU A 208 -23.86 -32.30 -16.67
CA LEU A 208 -23.83 -31.86 -15.28
C LEU A 208 -24.25 -30.38 -15.11
N ALA A 209 -23.76 -29.50 -15.98
CA ALA A 209 -24.04 -28.07 -15.93
C ALA A 209 -25.50 -27.72 -16.27
N ASN A 210 -26.08 -28.38 -17.30
CA ASN A 210 -27.38 -27.98 -17.85
C ASN A 210 -28.54 -28.81 -17.30
N GLN A 211 -28.32 -30.09 -16.99
CA GLN A 211 -29.38 -31.02 -16.58
C GLN A 211 -29.19 -31.50 -15.13
N GLY A 212 -27.95 -31.48 -14.62
CA GLY A 212 -27.61 -31.93 -13.27
C GLY A 212 -27.90 -33.42 -13.07
N LEU A 213 -28.56 -33.78 -11.97
CA LEU A 213 -28.98 -35.17 -11.68
C LEU A 213 -30.33 -35.54 -12.30
N ASN A 214 -31.07 -34.57 -12.85
CA ASN A 214 -32.38 -34.76 -13.44
C ASN A 214 -32.29 -34.87 -14.96
N VAL A 215 -31.37 -35.71 -15.45
CA VAL A 215 -31.13 -35.93 -16.89
C VAL A 215 -32.33 -36.60 -17.53
N ASN A 216 -32.70 -36.16 -18.73
CA ASN A 216 -33.81 -36.74 -19.49
C ASN A 216 -33.57 -38.20 -19.92
N ASN A 217 -32.31 -38.63 -20.08
CA ASN A 217 -31.94 -40.00 -20.38
C ASN A 217 -31.98 -40.85 -19.11
N PRO A 218 -32.89 -41.85 -18.99
CA PRO A 218 -33.02 -42.67 -17.78
C PRO A 218 -31.77 -43.48 -17.43
N GLU A 219 -31.01 -43.88 -18.43
CA GLU A 219 -29.77 -44.64 -18.24
C GLU A 219 -28.67 -43.77 -17.68
N TYR A 220 -28.53 -42.55 -18.20
CA TYR A 220 -27.61 -41.56 -17.67
C TYR A 220 -27.99 -41.18 -16.24
N GLN A 221 -29.27 -40.91 -15.99
CA GLN A 221 -29.75 -40.57 -14.64
C GLN A 221 -29.42 -41.68 -13.63
N LYS A 222 -29.73 -42.94 -13.96
CA LYS A 222 -29.43 -44.08 -13.10
C LYS A 222 -27.94 -44.16 -12.75
N ASN A 223 -27.06 -44.00 -13.77
CA ASN A 223 -25.62 -44.12 -13.60
C ASN A 223 -25.03 -42.90 -12.87
N LEU A 224 -25.56 -41.68 -13.08
CA LEU A 224 -25.20 -40.50 -12.31
C LEU A 224 -25.58 -40.65 -10.83
N LEU A 225 -26.80 -41.07 -10.52
CA LEU A 225 -27.21 -41.31 -9.13
C LEU A 225 -26.33 -42.36 -8.44
N LYS A 226 -25.97 -43.45 -9.18
CA LYS A 226 -25.04 -44.45 -8.67
C LYS A 226 -23.64 -43.86 -8.40
N LEU A 227 -23.12 -43.08 -9.35
CA LEU A 227 -21.84 -42.38 -9.24
C LEU A 227 -21.82 -41.46 -8.01
N PHE A 228 -22.82 -40.59 -7.89
CA PHE A 228 -22.86 -39.67 -6.75
C PHE A 228 -23.12 -40.39 -5.43
N GLY A 229 -23.80 -41.51 -5.42
CA GLY A 229 -23.90 -42.38 -4.25
C GLY A 229 -22.55 -42.90 -3.78
N GLU A 230 -21.69 -43.37 -4.72
CA GLU A 230 -20.31 -43.81 -4.42
C GLU A 230 -19.47 -42.62 -3.89
N ILE A 231 -19.63 -41.43 -4.47
CA ILE A 231 -18.94 -40.19 -4.08
C ILE A 231 -19.33 -39.78 -2.65
N PHE A 232 -20.63 -39.70 -2.36
CA PHE A 232 -21.11 -39.28 -1.04
C PHE A 232 -20.81 -40.30 0.06
N LEU A 233 -20.71 -41.59 -0.26
CA LEU A 233 -20.23 -42.57 0.68
C LEU A 233 -18.79 -42.22 1.13
N HIS A 234 -17.91 -41.96 0.16
CA HIS A 234 -16.53 -41.53 0.48
C HIS A 234 -16.48 -40.19 1.22
N ILE A 235 -17.28 -39.20 0.82
CA ILE A 235 -17.36 -37.89 1.49
C ILE A 235 -17.86 -38.04 2.92
N ASN A 236 -18.82 -38.92 3.18
CA ASN A 236 -19.32 -39.18 4.53
C ASN A 236 -18.24 -39.75 5.45
N ASP A 237 -17.34 -40.58 4.94
CA ASP A 237 -16.19 -41.05 5.70
C ASP A 237 -15.24 -39.90 6.09
N VAL A 238 -14.97 -38.98 5.13
CA VAL A 238 -14.14 -37.79 5.38
C VAL A 238 -14.80 -36.83 6.39
N ILE A 239 -16.11 -36.61 6.27
CA ILE A 239 -16.89 -35.80 7.22
C ILE A 239 -16.85 -36.44 8.62
N THR A 240 -17.05 -37.75 8.69
CA THR A 240 -17.02 -38.49 9.95
C THR A 240 -15.63 -38.42 10.62
N TYR A 241 -14.59 -38.56 9.81
CA TYR A 241 -13.21 -38.37 10.28
C TYR A 241 -12.99 -36.95 10.83
N SER A 242 -13.37 -35.93 10.07
CA SER A 242 -13.19 -34.54 10.47
C SER A 242 -13.93 -34.19 11.77
N LYS A 243 -15.17 -34.70 11.93
CA LYS A 243 -15.91 -34.54 13.19
C LYS A 243 -15.16 -35.09 14.40
N ARG A 244 -14.56 -36.26 14.26
CA ARG A 244 -13.83 -36.93 15.36
C ARG A 244 -12.48 -36.27 15.60
N ALA A 245 -11.73 -35.98 14.54
CA ALA A 245 -10.37 -35.46 14.64
C ALA A 245 -10.32 -34.01 15.20
N PHE A 246 -11.35 -33.21 14.90
CA PHE A 246 -11.41 -31.80 15.28
C PHE A 246 -12.55 -31.48 16.27
N GLU A 247 -13.12 -32.49 16.90
CA GLU A 247 -14.17 -32.37 17.94
C GLU A 247 -15.40 -31.57 17.51
N ILE A 248 -15.73 -31.62 16.20
CA ILE A 248 -16.87 -30.91 15.64
C ILE A 248 -18.15 -31.67 16.02
N LYS A 249 -18.96 -31.06 16.88
CA LYS A 249 -20.23 -31.66 17.34
C LYS A 249 -21.23 -31.83 16.20
N GLN A 250 -21.43 -30.77 15.43
CA GLN A 250 -22.38 -30.73 14.32
C GLN A 250 -21.92 -29.71 13.29
N PHE A 251 -22.17 -30.00 12.01
CA PHE A 251 -22.10 -29.00 10.96
C PHE A 251 -23.43 -28.25 10.86
N GLU A 252 -23.36 -26.92 10.82
CA GLU A 252 -24.52 -26.05 10.56
C GLU A 252 -24.98 -26.19 9.10
N SER A 253 -24.02 -26.25 8.20
CA SER A 253 -24.28 -26.45 6.77
C SER A 253 -23.06 -27.05 6.06
N ILE A 254 -23.33 -27.82 5.01
CA ILE A 254 -22.35 -28.23 4.01
C ILE A 254 -22.64 -27.48 2.72
N TYR A 255 -21.64 -26.79 2.18
CA TYR A 255 -21.73 -26.12 0.88
C TYR A 255 -21.10 -26.98 -0.19
N ILE A 256 -21.80 -27.22 -1.29
CA ILE A 256 -21.35 -28.09 -2.39
C ILE A 256 -21.35 -27.34 -3.72
N GLY A 257 -20.24 -27.38 -4.44
CA GLY A 257 -20.10 -26.73 -5.74
C GLY A 257 -19.18 -27.49 -6.69
N ALA A 258 -19.18 -27.06 -7.93
CA ALA A 258 -18.35 -27.63 -8.97
C ALA A 258 -17.89 -26.55 -9.98
N ALA A 259 -16.76 -26.77 -10.64
CA ALA A 259 -16.23 -25.88 -11.67
C ALA A 259 -17.13 -25.76 -12.91
N VAL A 260 -18.00 -26.73 -13.13
CA VAL A 260 -19.03 -26.68 -14.18
C VAL A 260 -20.23 -25.80 -13.83
N GLY A 261 -20.25 -25.25 -12.63
CA GLY A 261 -21.36 -24.46 -12.10
C GLY A 261 -22.26 -25.24 -11.16
N ASN A 262 -23.48 -24.72 -10.95
CA ASN A 262 -24.44 -25.37 -10.08
C ASN A 262 -25.03 -26.63 -10.76
N ILE A 263 -24.81 -27.79 -10.14
CA ILE A 263 -25.36 -29.07 -10.61
C ILE A 263 -26.75 -29.25 -9.99
N SER A 264 -27.78 -29.10 -10.79
CA SER A 264 -29.18 -29.17 -10.33
C SER A 264 -29.49 -30.50 -9.64
N GLY A 265 -30.09 -30.46 -8.45
CA GLY A 265 -30.48 -31.63 -7.66
C GLY A 265 -29.33 -32.27 -6.87
N LEU A 266 -28.09 -31.74 -6.97
CA LEU A 266 -26.94 -32.31 -6.27
C LEU A 266 -27.01 -32.04 -4.76
N ASP A 267 -27.41 -30.85 -4.37
CA ASP A 267 -27.59 -30.45 -2.98
C ASP A 267 -28.67 -31.24 -2.26
N GLU A 268 -29.83 -31.43 -2.89
CA GLU A 268 -30.92 -32.25 -2.36
C GLU A 268 -30.50 -33.72 -2.21
N TYR A 269 -29.83 -34.28 -3.24
CA TYR A 269 -29.31 -35.62 -3.21
C TYR A 269 -28.25 -35.82 -2.13
N ALA A 270 -27.31 -34.86 -2.02
CA ALA A 270 -26.28 -34.85 -1.00
C ALA A 270 -26.89 -34.74 0.41
N GLN A 271 -27.89 -33.88 0.61
CA GLN A 271 -28.61 -33.75 1.87
C GLN A 271 -29.25 -35.07 2.30
N THR A 272 -29.91 -35.76 1.36
CA THR A 272 -30.54 -37.05 1.62
C THR A 272 -29.51 -38.11 2.00
N TYR A 273 -28.34 -38.08 1.37
CA TYR A 273 -27.30 -39.12 1.56
C TYR A 273 -26.46 -38.88 2.83
N LEU A 274 -26.12 -37.63 3.09
CA LEU A 274 -25.26 -37.24 4.24
C LEU A 274 -26.07 -37.03 5.54
N GLY A 275 -27.39 -36.83 5.45
CA GLY A 275 -28.24 -36.50 6.59
C GLY A 275 -27.86 -35.14 7.25
N LEU A 276 -27.27 -34.24 6.48
CA LEU A 276 -26.84 -32.91 6.89
C LEU A 276 -27.52 -31.85 6.02
N LYS A 277 -27.65 -30.64 6.52
CA LYS A 277 -28.11 -29.51 5.70
C LYS A 277 -27.07 -29.20 4.63
N VAL A 278 -27.43 -29.36 3.37
CA VAL A 278 -26.57 -29.08 2.23
C VAL A 278 -27.14 -27.89 1.46
N GLN A 279 -26.26 -27.02 1.00
CA GLN A 279 -26.58 -25.83 0.21
C GLN A 279 -25.62 -25.75 -0.99
N PRO A 280 -26.04 -25.18 -2.13
CA PRO A 280 -25.14 -24.96 -3.24
C PRO A 280 -24.07 -23.91 -2.89
N LEU A 281 -22.83 -24.18 -3.23
CA LEU A 281 -21.75 -23.18 -3.24
C LEU A 281 -21.85 -22.41 -4.56
N ASN A 282 -22.80 -21.52 -4.61
CA ASN A 282 -23.09 -20.69 -5.78
C ASN A 282 -23.58 -19.32 -5.29
N PHE A 283 -22.61 -18.50 -4.84
CA PHE A 283 -22.89 -17.18 -4.31
C PHE A 283 -22.84 -16.13 -5.41
N ASP A 284 -23.74 -15.18 -5.34
CA ASP A 284 -23.65 -13.94 -6.13
C ASP A 284 -22.80 -12.93 -5.36
N PHE A 285 -21.57 -12.77 -5.80
CA PHE A 285 -20.63 -11.81 -5.21
C PHE A 285 -20.79 -10.38 -5.72
N GLY A 286 -21.84 -10.12 -6.50
CA GLY A 286 -22.10 -8.79 -7.08
C GLY A 286 -21.18 -8.43 -8.25
N PHE A 287 -20.45 -9.40 -8.80
CA PHE A 287 -19.68 -9.20 -10.03
C PHE A 287 -20.56 -9.34 -11.27
N ASN A 288 -20.47 -8.38 -12.16
CA ASN A 288 -21.03 -8.56 -13.51
C ASN A 288 -20.14 -9.54 -14.29
N THR A 289 -20.64 -10.76 -14.47
CA THR A 289 -19.93 -11.85 -15.19
C THR A 289 -20.35 -11.94 -16.67
N GLY A 290 -21.27 -11.10 -17.12
CA GLY A 290 -21.89 -11.24 -18.45
C GLY A 290 -22.80 -12.45 -18.53
N GLU A 291 -22.90 -13.06 -19.74
CA GLU A 291 -23.73 -14.26 -19.99
C GLU A 291 -23.01 -15.58 -19.63
N LYS A 292 -21.70 -15.53 -19.34
CA LYS A 292 -20.89 -16.72 -19.05
C LYS A 292 -20.89 -17.06 -17.57
N ASN A 293 -20.99 -18.33 -17.25
CA ASN A 293 -20.77 -18.82 -15.91
C ASN A 293 -19.27 -18.75 -15.58
N VAL A 294 -18.92 -18.01 -14.53
CA VAL A 294 -17.55 -17.91 -14.03
C VAL A 294 -17.39 -18.86 -12.86
N ASP A 295 -16.37 -19.71 -12.90
CA ASP A 295 -16.03 -20.62 -11.79
C ASP A 295 -15.96 -19.87 -10.46
N GLN A 296 -16.61 -20.39 -9.42
CA GLN A 296 -16.66 -19.80 -8.08
C GLN A 296 -15.25 -19.62 -7.49
N ILE A 297 -14.30 -20.49 -7.82
CA ILE A 297 -12.90 -20.34 -7.33
C ILE A 297 -12.27 -19.06 -7.90
N HIS A 298 -12.50 -18.73 -9.16
CA HIS A 298 -12.03 -17.45 -9.71
C HIS A 298 -12.67 -16.26 -9.00
N GLN A 299 -13.97 -16.31 -8.77
CA GLN A 299 -14.68 -15.26 -8.04
C GLN A 299 -14.16 -15.12 -6.60
N LEU A 300 -13.92 -16.26 -5.92
CA LEU A 300 -13.32 -16.28 -4.57
C LEU A 300 -11.89 -15.69 -4.56
N MET A 301 -11.07 -15.98 -5.57
CA MET A 301 -9.74 -15.36 -5.70
C MET A 301 -9.85 -13.84 -5.79
N HIS A 302 -10.76 -13.32 -6.59
CA HIS A 302 -10.98 -11.88 -6.72
C HIS A 302 -11.50 -11.26 -5.42
N LEU A 303 -12.38 -11.97 -4.72
CA LEU A 303 -12.91 -11.54 -3.43
C LEU A 303 -11.80 -11.53 -2.37
N TYR A 304 -11.01 -12.61 -2.29
CA TYR A 304 -9.89 -12.77 -1.36
C TYR A 304 -8.81 -11.71 -1.57
N ALA A 305 -8.45 -11.43 -2.82
CA ALA A 305 -7.48 -10.39 -3.15
C ALA A 305 -7.92 -8.97 -2.70
N ARG A 306 -9.23 -8.75 -2.51
CA ARG A 306 -9.79 -7.47 -2.05
C ARG A 306 -9.92 -7.35 -0.54
N LEU A 307 -9.65 -8.41 0.20
CA LEU A 307 -9.61 -8.36 1.66
C LEU A 307 -8.43 -7.49 2.13
N GLU A 308 -8.58 -6.86 3.27
CA GLU A 308 -7.47 -6.18 3.94
C GLU A 308 -6.44 -7.19 4.46
N SER A 309 -5.21 -6.74 4.71
CA SER A 309 -4.14 -7.65 5.15
C SER A 309 -4.43 -8.35 6.47
N ASN A 310 -5.19 -7.72 7.36
CA ASN A 310 -5.62 -8.27 8.64
C ASN A 310 -6.85 -9.18 8.55
N GLU A 311 -7.54 -9.19 7.43
CA GLU A 311 -8.75 -10.01 7.20
C GLU A 311 -8.44 -11.35 6.52
N ARG A 312 -7.27 -11.47 5.90
CA ARG A 312 -6.84 -12.67 5.19
C ARG A 312 -5.70 -13.38 5.92
N TYR A 313 -5.55 -14.66 5.65
CA TYR A 313 -4.44 -15.42 6.17
C TYR A 313 -3.12 -14.97 5.52
N GLU A 314 -2.06 -14.85 6.33
CA GLU A 314 -0.70 -14.60 5.85
C GLU A 314 -0.09 -15.90 5.30
N CYS A 315 -0.64 -16.39 4.19
CA CYS A 315 -0.20 -17.61 3.53
C CYS A 315 -0.02 -17.31 2.04
N ASN A 316 1.21 -17.38 1.55
CA ASN A 316 1.53 -17.09 0.16
C ASN A 316 2.71 -17.95 -0.31
N PHE A 317 2.44 -18.82 -1.27
CA PHE A 317 3.43 -19.72 -1.86
C PHE A 317 4.11 -19.18 -3.11
N THR A 318 3.91 -17.90 -3.44
CA THR A 318 4.55 -17.38 -4.65
C THR A 318 6.07 -17.36 -4.52
N ILE A 319 6.73 -17.94 -5.50
CA ILE A 319 8.17 -17.79 -5.77
C ILE A 319 8.40 -16.87 -6.97
N PHE A 320 7.33 -16.46 -7.63
CA PHE A 320 7.33 -15.68 -8.87
C PHE A 320 7.14 -14.19 -8.60
N HIS A 321 7.93 -13.68 -7.66
CA HIS A 321 7.82 -12.30 -7.21
C HIS A 321 8.15 -11.29 -8.29
N ARG A 322 7.45 -10.16 -8.27
CA ARG A 322 7.84 -8.99 -9.06
C ARG A 322 9.23 -8.52 -8.62
N PRO A 323 10.10 -8.22 -9.57
CA PRO A 323 11.38 -7.63 -9.18
C PRO A 323 11.11 -6.30 -8.45
N PRO A 324 11.84 -6.01 -7.37
CA PRO A 324 11.68 -4.77 -6.63
C PRO A 324 11.87 -3.56 -7.56
N PRO A 325 11.29 -2.38 -7.23
CA PRO A 325 11.50 -1.15 -7.99
C PRO A 325 12.98 -0.91 -8.25
N PHE A 326 13.31 -0.34 -9.41
CA PHE A 326 14.70 -0.15 -9.87
C PHE A 326 15.63 0.42 -8.78
N ALA A 327 15.16 1.40 -8.02
CA ALA A 327 15.93 2.02 -6.94
C ALA A 327 16.27 1.07 -5.77
N LYS A 328 15.49 0.00 -5.58
CA LYS A 328 15.71 -0.99 -4.52
C LYS A 328 16.55 -2.20 -4.97
N ARG A 329 16.72 -2.39 -6.30
CA ARG A 329 17.58 -3.45 -6.84
C ARG A 329 19.04 -3.10 -6.60
N ASP A 330 19.89 -4.11 -6.41
CA ASP A 330 21.32 -3.86 -6.20
C ASP A 330 21.97 -3.19 -7.41
N SER A 331 21.55 -3.55 -8.62
CA SER A 331 21.93 -2.84 -9.84
C SER A 331 21.45 -1.39 -9.86
N GLY A 332 20.23 -1.14 -9.38
CA GLY A 332 19.67 0.21 -9.29
C GLY A 332 20.38 1.06 -8.25
N LYS A 333 20.68 0.50 -7.08
CA LYS A 333 21.49 1.16 -6.04
C LYS A 333 22.87 1.52 -6.55
N LEU A 334 23.53 0.58 -7.25
CA LEU A 334 24.85 0.82 -7.86
C LEU A 334 24.80 1.95 -8.89
N ILE A 335 23.79 1.97 -9.76
CA ILE A 335 23.61 3.04 -10.76
C ILE A 335 23.33 4.39 -10.07
N LEU A 336 22.50 4.41 -9.02
CA LEU A 336 22.23 5.64 -8.26
C LEU A 336 23.48 6.15 -7.53
N VAL A 337 24.28 5.26 -6.93
CA VAL A 337 25.56 5.62 -6.31
C VAL A 337 26.55 6.11 -7.35
N ALA A 338 26.66 5.43 -8.50
CA ALA A 338 27.52 5.87 -9.60
C ALA A 338 27.07 7.23 -10.17
N ALA A 339 25.78 7.44 -10.35
CA ALA A 339 25.23 8.73 -10.79
C ALA A 339 25.48 9.85 -9.77
N ALA A 340 25.31 9.58 -8.47
CA ALA A 340 25.63 10.53 -7.41
C ALA A 340 27.13 10.84 -7.36
N ALA A 341 28.00 9.83 -7.49
CA ALA A 341 29.45 10.01 -7.55
C ALA A 341 29.87 10.83 -8.78
N LEU A 342 29.25 10.58 -9.94
CA LEU A 342 29.50 11.33 -11.16
C LEU A 342 29.01 12.78 -11.06
N ALA A 343 27.83 12.99 -10.46
CA ALA A 343 27.31 14.32 -10.18
C ALA A 343 28.23 15.11 -9.22
N THR A 344 28.70 14.47 -8.13
CA THR A 344 29.66 15.10 -7.20
C THR A 344 31.02 15.37 -7.85
N ALA A 345 31.50 14.45 -8.69
CA ALA A 345 32.76 14.64 -9.44
C ALA A 345 32.67 15.80 -10.44
N LEU A 346 31.48 16.01 -11.04
CA LEU A 346 31.23 17.09 -11.99
C LEU A 346 30.94 18.44 -11.30
N LEU A 347 30.52 18.43 -10.04
CA LEU A 347 30.28 19.65 -9.28
C LEU A 347 31.54 20.52 -9.18
N TYR A 348 32.69 19.90 -8.86
CA TYR A 348 33.95 20.64 -8.73
C TYR A 348 34.40 21.29 -10.04
N PRO A 349 34.59 20.56 -11.15
CA PRO A 349 34.95 21.21 -12.44
C PRO A 349 33.84 22.14 -12.94
N GLY A 350 32.56 21.82 -12.69
CA GLY A 350 31.44 22.66 -13.09
C GLY A 350 31.39 24.00 -12.35
N THR A 351 31.65 23.99 -11.04
CA THR A 351 31.75 25.23 -10.24
C THR A 351 32.99 26.02 -10.61
N TYR A 352 34.12 25.34 -10.85
CA TYR A 352 35.35 26.01 -11.29
C TYR A 352 35.17 26.65 -12.68
N TRP A 353 34.51 25.94 -13.59
CA TRP A 353 34.23 26.45 -14.94
C TRP A 353 33.22 27.61 -14.89
N GLY A 354 32.18 27.50 -14.03
CA GLY A 354 31.21 28.58 -13.78
C GLY A 354 31.89 29.82 -13.19
N LEU A 355 32.79 29.66 -12.21
CA LEU A 355 33.57 30.75 -11.64
C LEU A 355 34.51 31.38 -12.68
N SER A 356 35.15 30.58 -13.54
CA SER A 356 35.98 31.08 -14.65
C SER A 356 35.18 31.95 -15.62
N TYR A 357 33.94 31.57 -15.95
CA TYR A 357 33.06 32.39 -16.77
C TYR A 357 32.67 33.70 -16.10
N VAL A 358 32.42 33.66 -14.78
CA VAL A 358 32.13 34.88 -14.01
C VAL A 358 33.33 35.80 -13.96
N GLU A 359 34.53 35.25 -13.82
CA GLU A 359 35.79 36.02 -13.89
C GLU A 359 36.03 36.61 -15.28
N GLU A 360 35.87 35.84 -16.37
CA GLU A 360 35.95 36.36 -17.74
C GLU A 360 34.91 37.48 -17.99
N PHE A 361 33.68 37.29 -17.51
CA PHE A 361 32.65 38.34 -17.62
C PHE A 361 33.02 39.59 -16.80
N HIS A 362 33.59 39.39 -15.61
CA HIS A 362 34.10 40.51 -14.78
C HIS A 362 35.27 41.19 -15.44
N TYR A 363 36.22 40.44 -16.04
CA TYR A 363 37.31 40.99 -16.82
C TYR A 363 36.84 41.77 -18.04
N ALA A 364 35.81 41.27 -18.74
CA ALA A 364 35.23 41.96 -19.88
C ALA A 364 34.55 43.30 -19.47
N LEU A 365 33.80 43.28 -18.34
CA LEU A 365 33.20 44.48 -17.80
C LEU A 365 34.25 45.50 -17.31
N MET A 366 35.28 45.03 -16.56
CA MET A 366 36.39 45.90 -16.11
C MET A 366 37.18 46.44 -17.27
N SER A 367 37.38 45.63 -18.33
CA SER A 367 38.09 46.06 -19.56
C SER A 367 37.31 47.19 -20.24
N GLN A 368 35.95 47.09 -20.35
CA GLN A 368 35.13 48.16 -20.87
C GLN A 368 35.15 49.42 -20.01
N GLU A 369 35.08 49.26 -18.68
CA GLU A 369 35.19 50.39 -17.76
C GLU A 369 36.58 51.02 -17.85
N TYR A 370 37.66 50.18 -17.97
CA TYR A 370 39.02 50.68 -18.10
C TYR A 370 39.23 51.44 -19.41
N GLU A 371 38.67 50.94 -20.54
CA GLU A 371 38.67 51.66 -21.80
C GLU A 371 37.92 53.01 -21.70
N GLN A 372 36.73 52.99 -21.08
CA GLN A 372 35.99 54.22 -20.85
C GLN A 372 36.72 55.21 -19.94
N VAL A 373 37.30 54.73 -18.83
CA VAL A 373 38.11 55.53 -17.94
C VAL A 373 39.39 56.04 -18.62
N HIS A 374 39.97 55.24 -19.50
CA HIS A 374 41.15 55.64 -20.28
C HIS A 374 40.83 56.70 -21.34
N ILE A 375 39.71 56.55 -22.03
CA ILE A 375 39.17 57.54 -22.95
C ILE A 375 38.78 58.83 -22.20
N ASP A 376 38.15 58.68 -21.03
CA ASP A 376 37.79 59.80 -20.18
C ASP A 376 39.04 60.51 -19.62
N LYS A 377 40.09 59.75 -19.26
CA LYS A 377 41.34 60.28 -18.78
C LYS A 377 42.05 61.09 -19.89
N THR A 378 42.14 60.54 -21.10
CA THR A 378 42.78 61.22 -22.22
C THR A 378 41.97 62.45 -22.65
N THR A 379 40.62 62.37 -22.62
CA THR A 379 39.75 63.50 -22.90
C THR A 379 39.80 64.56 -21.79
N ARG A 380 39.96 64.15 -20.54
CA ARG A 380 40.12 65.05 -19.41
C ARG A 380 41.52 65.68 -19.39
N GLU A 381 42.59 64.94 -19.74
CA GLU A 381 43.92 65.53 -19.89
C GLU A 381 43.95 66.59 -21.00
N ALA A 382 43.31 66.30 -22.12
CA ALA A 382 43.13 67.29 -23.18
C ALA A 382 42.30 68.53 -22.75
N THR A 383 41.22 68.26 -21.97
CA THR A 383 40.38 69.33 -21.40
C THR A 383 41.09 70.07 -20.24
N VAL A 384 41.92 69.39 -19.45
CA VAL A 384 42.68 70.04 -18.39
C VAL A 384 43.73 70.99 -18.97
N ASN A 385 44.39 70.56 -20.06
CA ASN A 385 45.34 71.40 -20.76
C ASN A 385 44.67 72.64 -21.41
N LEU A 386 43.42 72.45 -21.88
CA LEU A 386 42.60 73.58 -22.37
C LEU A 386 42.08 74.48 -21.23
N LYS A 387 41.79 73.87 -20.05
CA LYS A 387 41.31 74.60 -18.87
C LYS A 387 42.44 75.28 -18.12
N LEU A 388 43.68 74.77 -18.16
CA LEU A 388 44.84 75.47 -17.62
C LEU A 388 45.14 76.77 -18.37
N ALA A 389 44.87 76.77 -19.66
CA ALA A 389 44.91 78.00 -20.48
C ALA A 389 43.79 79.01 -20.08
N LYS A 390 42.58 78.48 -19.73
CA LYS A 390 41.46 79.35 -19.27
C LYS A 390 41.49 79.69 -17.77
N LYS A 391 42.31 78.94 -16.98
CA LYS A 391 42.39 79.16 -15.51
C LYS A 391 43.05 80.48 -15.16
N ASN A 392 43.92 80.98 -16.01
CA ASN A 392 44.55 82.32 -15.79
C ASN A 392 43.58 83.46 -16.01
N GLU A 393 42.45 83.24 -16.76
CA GLU A 393 41.38 84.27 -16.91
C GLU A 393 40.30 84.17 -15.83
N ALA A 394 40.04 82.95 -15.27
CA ALA A 394 38.92 82.75 -14.33
C ALA A 394 39.27 83.01 -12.84
N GLN A 395 40.56 83.24 -12.51
CA GLN A 395 40.97 83.44 -11.13
C GLN A 395 40.48 84.76 -10.54
N ILE A 396 39.95 85.64 -11.40
CA ILE A 396 39.41 86.97 -10.99
C ILE A 396 37.91 86.85 -10.60
N VAL A 397 37.20 85.79 -11.07
CA VAL A 397 35.74 85.65 -10.83
C VAL A 397 35.44 84.79 -9.58
N LEU A 398 36.48 84.14 -9.01
CA LEU A 398 36.32 83.12 -7.95
C LEU A 398 36.06 83.64 -6.55
N ASP A 399 36.38 84.88 -6.26
CA ASP A 399 36.23 85.42 -4.88
C ASP A 399 34.80 85.85 -4.53
N GLU A 400 33.93 85.94 -5.50
CA GLU A 400 32.49 86.28 -5.25
C GLU A 400 31.56 85.10 -4.95
N GLN A 401 31.98 83.86 -5.25
CA GLN A 401 31.08 82.73 -5.03
C GLN A 401 31.33 81.89 -3.74
N LYS A 402 32.32 82.15 -2.97
CA LYS A 402 32.64 81.46 -1.70
C LYS A 402 31.60 81.57 -0.59
N THR A 403 30.78 82.59 -0.67
CA THR A 403 29.82 82.88 0.40
C THR A 403 28.48 82.05 0.23
N SER A 404 28.18 81.59 -0.94
CA SER A 404 26.91 80.84 -1.21
C SER A 404 27.00 79.33 -0.84
N TYR A 405 28.16 78.78 -0.66
CA TYR A 405 28.31 77.31 -0.50
C TYR A 405 28.10 76.79 0.92
N LYS A 406 28.30 77.65 1.91
CA LYS A 406 28.22 77.29 3.32
C LYS A 406 26.78 76.98 3.80
N GLN A 407 25.78 77.53 3.14
CA GLN A 407 24.36 77.37 3.54
C GLN A 407 23.71 76.08 3.07
N LYS A 408 24.29 75.37 2.09
CA LYS A 408 23.69 74.13 1.56
C LYS A 408 24.18 72.86 2.29
N GLN A 409 25.22 72.93 3.09
CA GLN A 409 25.81 71.77 3.75
C GLN A 409 25.02 71.30 4.97
N ASP A 410 24.38 72.20 5.69
CA ASP A 410 23.66 71.90 6.94
C ASP A 410 22.30 71.19 6.71
N THR A 411 21.74 71.27 5.54
CA THR A 411 20.42 70.66 5.26
C THR A 411 20.52 69.16 4.96
N LEU A 412 21.64 68.69 4.49
CA LEU A 412 21.83 67.25 4.11
C LEU A 412 22.08 66.30 5.29
N ILE A 413 22.59 66.83 6.38
CA ILE A 413 22.92 66.02 7.61
C ILE A 413 21.64 65.64 8.35
N GLN A 414 20.62 66.48 8.37
CA GLN A 414 19.34 66.19 9.06
C GLN A 414 18.47 65.11 8.39
N VAL A 415 18.68 64.80 7.12
CA VAL A 415 17.90 63.77 6.41
C VAL A 415 18.46 62.36 6.63
N HIS A 416 19.75 62.24 6.98
CA HIS A 416 20.39 60.93 7.11
C HIS A 416 20.05 60.23 8.43
N GLU A 417 19.85 60.95 9.54
CA GLU A 417 19.59 60.38 10.86
C GLU A 417 18.20 59.75 11.00
N LYS A 418 17.19 60.13 10.21
CA LYS A 418 15.84 59.56 10.31
C LYS A 418 15.62 58.23 9.58
N LYS A 419 16.57 57.77 8.78
CA LYS A 419 16.40 56.57 7.93
C LYS A 419 16.96 55.25 8.48
N VAL A 420 17.76 55.27 9.54
CA VAL A 420 18.57 54.08 9.93
C VAL A 420 18.02 53.31 11.14
N ASN A 421 17.09 53.83 11.92
CA ASN A 421 16.71 53.27 13.23
C ASN A 421 15.28 52.68 13.35
N TYR A 422 14.67 52.15 12.26
CA TYR A 422 13.39 51.45 12.38
C TYR A 422 13.57 49.91 12.25
N PRO A 423 13.18 49.13 13.26
CA PRO A 423 13.21 47.66 13.13
C PRO A 423 12.31 47.22 11.98
N MET A 424 12.85 46.42 11.08
CA MET A 424 12.13 45.90 9.90
C MET A 424 10.97 45.00 10.36
N LYS A 425 9.77 45.54 10.51
CA LYS A 425 8.55 44.84 10.94
C LYS A 425 8.33 43.53 10.16
N ALA A 426 8.59 43.54 8.87
CA ALA A 426 8.44 42.36 8.00
C ALA A 426 9.36 41.18 8.40
N LYS A 427 10.58 41.45 8.86
CA LYS A 427 11.52 40.41 9.31
C LYS A 427 11.03 39.74 10.60
N ILE A 428 10.52 40.54 11.53
CA ILE A 428 9.95 40.06 12.79
C ILE A 428 8.74 39.16 12.54
N ILE A 429 7.84 39.57 11.67
CA ILE A 429 6.65 38.80 11.31
C ILE A 429 7.04 37.48 10.64
N ALA A 430 8.02 37.44 9.74
CA ALA A 430 8.49 36.23 9.07
C ALA A 430 9.07 35.23 10.07
N ASP A 431 9.80 35.69 11.08
CA ASP A 431 10.41 34.83 12.10
C ASP A 431 9.37 34.21 13.06
N PHE A 432 8.30 34.92 13.38
CA PHE A 432 7.20 34.37 14.15
C PHE A 432 6.38 33.37 13.30
N SER A 433 6.12 33.68 12.04
CA SER A 433 5.39 32.79 11.13
C SER A 433 6.10 31.45 10.94
N ARG A 434 7.43 31.41 10.88
CA ARG A 434 8.20 30.16 10.85
C ARG A 434 7.99 29.32 12.11
N SER A 435 8.00 29.95 13.28
CA SER A 435 7.75 29.25 14.53
C SER A 435 6.33 28.69 14.61
N PHE A 436 5.32 29.41 14.14
CA PHE A 436 3.94 28.92 14.10
C PHE A 436 3.78 27.70 13.18
N ASN A 437 4.39 27.73 11.99
CA ASN A 437 4.36 26.63 11.05
C ASN A 437 5.06 25.38 11.59
N GLN A 438 6.13 25.52 12.33
CA GLN A 438 6.87 24.41 12.94
C GLN A 438 6.00 23.62 13.93
N TYR A 439 5.11 24.29 14.65
CA TYR A 439 4.20 23.68 15.61
C TYR A 439 2.79 23.41 15.03
N ARG A 440 2.65 23.48 13.70
CA ARG A 440 1.38 23.23 12.97
C ARG A 440 0.22 24.13 13.43
N ILE A 441 0.56 25.33 13.86
CA ILE A 441 -0.41 26.34 14.31
C ILE A 441 -0.66 27.31 13.17
N LYS A 442 -1.92 27.53 12.86
CA LYS A 442 -2.34 28.43 11.79
C LYS A 442 -2.51 29.85 12.34
N LEU A 443 -1.90 30.80 11.68
CA LEU A 443 -2.09 32.23 11.94
C LEU A 443 -3.34 32.71 11.19
N ASN A 444 -4.33 33.25 11.92
CA ASN A 444 -5.56 33.74 11.32
C ASN A 444 -5.50 35.25 11.05
N SER A 445 -4.98 36.00 12.03
CA SER A 445 -4.79 37.44 11.86
C SER A 445 -3.59 37.94 12.64
N LEU A 446 -3.06 39.06 12.18
CA LEU A 446 -1.91 39.73 12.76
C LEU A 446 -2.26 41.20 12.98
N GLY A 447 -2.04 41.70 14.18
CA GLY A 447 -2.13 43.08 14.56
C GLY A 447 -0.77 43.61 14.99
N TYR A 448 -0.47 44.85 14.71
CA TYR A 448 0.64 45.61 15.31
C TYR A 448 0.10 46.88 15.91
N THR A 449 0.39 47.09 17.16
CA THR A 449 -0.05 48.28 17.91
C THR A 449 1.12 48.92 18.59
N GLU A 450 1.16 50.24 18.51
CA GLU A 450 2.12 51.07 19.22
C GLU A 450 1.33 51.97 20.17
N VAL A 451 1.50 51.78 21.44
CA VAL A 451 0.83 52.59 22.49
C VAL A 451 1.88 53.52 23.08
N ILE A 452 1.66 54.78 22.89
CA ILE A 452 2.49 55.84 23.48
C ILE A 452 1.81 56.24 24.78
N ASN A 453 2.48 56.05 25.87
CA ASN A 453 1.98 56.50 27.17
C ASN A 453 2.41 57.95 27.35
N GLU A 454 1.45 58.86 27.33
CA GLU A 454 1.70 60.33 27.38
C GLU A 454 2.36 60.80 28.66
N GLU A 455 2.28 60.02 29.78
CA GLU A 455 2.87 60.40 31.06
C GLU A 455 4.37 60.11 31.20
N ASN A 456 4.93 59.10 30.47
CA ASN A 456 6.32 58.67 30.66
C ASN A 456 7.13 58.64 29.36
N ASN A 457 6.60 59.07 28.22
CA ASN A 457 7.23 59.05 26.90
C ASN A 457 7.83 57.67 26.49
N ILE A 458 7.31 56.56 27.06
CA ILE A 458 7.72 55.21 26.73
C ILE A 458 6.71 54.63 25.74
N SER A 459 7.16 54.31 24.54
CA SER A 459 6.34 53.65 23.54
C SER A 459 6.43 52.13 23.71
N SER A 460 5.33 51.51 24.07
CA SER A 460 5.25 50.04 24.10
C SER A 460 4.73 49.54 22.73
N LYS A 461 5.55 48.73 22.10
CA LYS A 461 5.25 48.15 20.77
C LYS A 461 4.96 46.67 20.94
N PHE A 462 3.82 46.19 20.42
CA PHE A 462 3.49 44.79 20.49
C PHE A 462 2.83 44.27 19.20
N PHE A 463 3.08 42.99 18.94
CA PHE A 463 2.41 42.24 17.92
C PHE A 463 1.33 41.34 18.58
N SER A 464 0.13 41.31 18.04
CA SER A 464 -0.93 40.36 18.42
C SER A 464 -1.16 39.36 17.29
N PHE A 465 -1.08 38.10 17.61
CA PHE A 465 -1.29 36.99 16.68
C PHE A 465 -2.51 36.19 17.11
N MET A 466 -3.50 36.08 16.23
CA MET A 466 -4.62 35.17 16.42
C MET A 466 -4.25 33.82 15.82
N LEU A 467 -4.22 32.80 16.65
CA LEU A 467 -3.71 31.49 16.32
C LEU A 467 -4.81 30.43 16.45
N THR A 468 -4.83 29.48 15.54
CA THR A 468 -5.68 28.29 15.63
C THR A 468 -4.83 27.02 15.64
N ALA A 469 -5.03 26.17 16.62
CA ALA A 469 -4.37 24.89 16.76
C ALA A 469 -5.38 23.75 16.95
N LYS A 470 -5.03 22.56 16.51
CA LYS A 470 -5.90 21.37 16.68
C LYS A 470 -5.96 20.91 18.15
N ASN A 471 -4.86 21.04 18.87
CA ASN A 471 -4.72 20.63 20.26
C ASN A 471 -4.15 21.76 21.12
N THR A 472 -4.55 21.81 22.38
CA THR A 472 -3.98 22.76 23.37
C THR A 472 -2.50 22.51 23.65
N GLN A 473 -2.04 21.27 23.47
CA GLN A 473 -0.62 20.89 23.65
C GLN A 473 0.29 21.57 22.64
N ASP A 474 -0.16 21.78 21.41
CA ASP A 474 0.61 22.47 20.36
C ASP A 474 0.83 23.94 20.72
N ILE A 475 -0.18 24.60 21.28
CA ILE A 475 -0.10 25.98 21.75
C ILE A 475 0.89 26.09 22.92
N THR A 476 0.84 25.13 23.85
CA THR A 476 1.74 25.10 25.00
C THR A 476 3.19 24.85 24.56
N ALA A 477 3.39 23.96 23.59
CA ALA A 477 4.70 23.67 23.03
C ALA A 477 5.27 24.89 22.28
N LEU A 478 4.45 25.58 21.50
CA LEU A 478 4.84 26.83 20.85
C LEU A 478 5.24 27.88 21.86
N LEU A 479 4.44 28.09 22.91
CA LEU A 479 4.73 29.11 23.92
C LEU A 479 6.06 28.81 24.65
N LYS A 480 6.29 27.56 25.04
CA LYS A 480 7.56 27.11 25.62
C LYS A 480 8.74 27.39 24.69
N HIS A 481 8.59 27.10 23.40
CA HIS A 481 9.62 27.35 22.42
C HIS A 481 9.90 28.85 22.25
N LEU A 482 8.88 29.67 22.10
CA LEU A 482 9.02 31.12 21.94
C LEU A 482 9.63 31.76 23.19
N THR A 483 9.21 31.34 24.37
CA THR A 483 9.80 31.83 25.64
C THR A 483 11.25 31.38 25.78
N ALA A 484 11.61 30.16 25.36
CA ALA A 484 13.00 29.71 25.45
C ALA A 484 13.93 30.41 24.43
N THR A 485 13.44 30.75 23.23
CA THR A 485 14.27 31.22 22.13
C THR A 485 14.26 32.74 21.95
N LYS A 486 13.22 33.44 22.42
CA LYS A 486 12.98 34.86 22.12
C LYS A 486 12.71 35.72 23.37
N LYS A 487 12.88 35.19 24.58
CA LYS A 487 12.63 35.90 25.86
C LYS A 487 13.47 37.17 26.03
N ASP A 488 14.64 37.22 25.42
CA ASP A 488 15.50 38.38 25.53
C ASP A 488 14.95 39.62 24.81
N ASN A 489 14.17 39.39 23.73
CA ASN A 489 13.67 40.46 22.86
C ASN A 489 12.17 40.73 23.02
N TYR A 490 11.41 39.75 23.59
CA TYR A 490 9.95 39.84 23.69
C TYR A 490 9.44 39.28 25.01
N ASP A 491 8.39 39.92 25.55
CA ASP A 491 7.55 39.33 26.58
C ASP A 491 6.27 38.78 25.92
N PHE A 492 5.89 37.56 26.32
CA PHE A 492 4.74 36.87 25.73
C PHE A 492 3.57 36.77 26.70
N ASP A 493 2.40 37.19 26.24
CA ASP A 493 1.13 37.03 26.96
C ASP A 493 0.17 36.21 26.05
N LEU A 494 -0.39 35.13 26.61
CA LEU A 494 -1.28 34.23 25.90
C LEU A 494 -2.66 34.21 26.55
N LYS A 495 -3.70 34.56 25.78
CA LYS A 495 -5.08 34.43 26.18
C LYS A 495 -5.75 33.30 25.39
N LEU A 496 -6.32 32.33 26.10
CA LEU A 496 -7.14 31.30 25.46
C LEU A 496 -8.56 31.84 25.31
N ILE A 497 -9.05 31.99 24.08
CA ILE A 497 -10.30 32.68 23.82
C ILE A 497 -11.48 31.71 23.77
N SER A 498 -11.42 30.63 23.03
CA SER A 498 -12.47 29.60 22.99
C SER A 498 -12.14 28.41 22.09
N TYR A 499 -12.87 27.31 22.28
CA TYR A 499 -12.95 26.22 21.31
C TYR A 499 -13.97 26.62 20.24
N ASP A 500 -13.55 26.75 19.00
CA ASP A 500 -14.43 27.09 17.89
C ASP A 500 -15.13 25.82 17.39
N GLY A 501 -16.39 25.66 17.74
CA GLY A 501 -17.21 24.49 17.39
C GLY A 501 -17.46 24.28 15.89
N ASN A 502 -17.18 25.28 15.04
CA ASN A 502 -17.31 25.19 13.58
C ASN A 502 -15.99 24.88 12.84
N ASN A 503 -14.85 25.13 13.47
CA ASN A 503 -13.53 24.83 12.92
C ASN A 503 -12.75 24.03 13.98
N THR A 504 -12.89 22.75 14.02
CA THR A 504 -12.21 21.76 14.87
C THR A 504 -10.83 22.18 15.42
N GLY A 505 -10.78 23.20 16.28
CA GLY A 505 -9.53 23.71 16.84
C GLY A 505 -9.71 24.73 17.94
N TYR A 506 -8.64 24.99 18.66
CA TYR A 506 -8.57 25.99 19.73
C TYR A 506 -8.05 27.31 19.20
N LEU A 507 -8.80 28.38 19.40
CA LEU A 507 -8.41 29.74 19.05
C LEU A 507 -7.73 30.40 20.26
N SER A 508 -6.57 31.00 20.04
CA SER A 508 -5.83 31.73 21.08
C SER A 508 -5.24 33.02 20.53
N GLU A 509 -5.12 34.03 21.36
CA GLU A 509 -4.40 35.27 21.07
C GLU A 509 -3.05 35.26 21.79
N LEU A 510 -1.99 35.35 21.00
CA LEU A 510 -0.63 35.53 21.52
C LEU A 510 -0.18 36.98 21.29
N LYS A 511 0.14 37.67 22.35
CA LYS A 511 0.78 39.00 22.31
C LYS A 511 2.27 38.87 22.55
N ALA A 512 3.07 39.48 21.70
CA ALA A 512 4.51 39.63 21.84
C ALA A 512 4.83 41.09 21.97
N VAL A 513 5.22 41.52 23.17
CA VAL A 513 5.61 42.87 23.49
C VAL A 513 7.12 43.00 23.27
N LEU A 514 7.55 43.98 22.49
CA LEU A 514 8.98 44.30 22.33
C LEU A 514 9.51 44.88 23.65
N LYS A 515 10.63 44.34 24.09
CA LYS A 515 11.39 44.87 25.24
C LYS A 515 12.21 46.08 24.88
#